data_61e069e4bf7099bef1a7a7d6fba2e498
#
_entry.id   61e069e4bf7099bef1a7a7d6fba2e498
#
_cell.length_a   1.000
_cell.length_b   1.000
_cell.length_c   1.000
_cell.angle_alpha   90.00
_cell.angle_beta   90.00
_cell.angle_gamma   90.00
#
_symmetry.space_group_name_H-M   'P 1'
#
loop_
_entity.id
_entity.type
_entity.pdbx_description
1 polymer ?
#
loop_
_entity_poly.entity_id
_entity_poly.type
_entity_poly.pdbx_seq_one_letter_code
_entity_poly.pdbx_strand_id
1 'polypeptide(L)'
;MNRLAPILLGIVAFVALGSSMLFVVDQRQYAVVFALGEIKEVVDKPGLHFKLPPPFQNLQYFDNRILTIDTADVDRFITSEKLNVQIDTFVKWRIAEPRKFFTSVGGSELIASDRLQRSLRDSLNNEIAKKTVSDVISGKRQELLDAVRVKMNEDAKQIGAEVIDVRLKRVDFAPEVSERVFDRMQSERKRVANERRATGAAESEKIRADADRQRDVLIAEAYRDAQRVKGEGDARAAALFAEAFGQNPEFASFYRSLEAYRASFRGRSDVLVLDPNSDFFRYFRAPGGAGGAARNR
;
A
#
# COMPACT_ATOMS: atom_id res chain seq x y z
N MET A 1 69.18 17.35 67.74
CA MET A 1 68.61 17.28 66.39
C MET A 1 67.72 16.08 66.32
N ASN A 2 66.48 16.30 65.91
CA ASN A 2 65.35 15.40 66.19
C ASN A 2 65.46 14.01 65.50
N ARG A 3 65.68 12.98 66.28
CA ARG A 3 65.65 11.56 65.81
C ARG A 3 64.20 11.17 65.38
N LEU A 4 63.24 11.99 65.72
CA LEU A 4 61.79 11.78 65.34
C LEU A 4 61.53 12.10 63.87
N ALA A 5 62.26 13.02 63.25
CA ALA A 5 62.04 13.47 61.86
C ALA A 5 62.21 12.31 60.81
N PRO A 6 63.27 11.47 60.85
CA PRO A 6 63.41 10.37 59.93
C PRO A 6 62.36 9.26 60.10
N ILE A 7 61.89 9.06 61.35
CA ILE A 7 60.84 8.10 61.70
C ILE A 7 59.51 8.56 61.11
N LEU A 8 59.19 9.82 61.29
CA LEU A 8 57.97 10.42 60.75
C LEU A 8 57.96 10.42 59.22
N LEU A 9 59.10 10.74 58.60
CA LEU A 9 59.28 10.62 57.14
C LEU A 9 59.11 9.19 56.63
N GLY A 10 59.62 8.20 57.36
CA GLY A 10 59.42 6.75 57.05
C GLY A 10 57.94 6.33 57.14
N ILE A 11 57.21 6.79 58.15
CA ILE A 11 55.79 6.48 58.30
C ILE A 11 54.99 7.12 57.16
N VAL A 12 55.26 8.38 56.83
CA VAL A 12 54.60 9.07 55.68
C VAL A 12 54.88 8.38 54.37
N ALA A 13 56.12 7.98 54.11
CA ALA A 13 56.50 7.21 52.93
C ALA A 13 55.81 5.84 52.87
N PHE A 14 55.68 5.13 54.00
CA PHE A 14 54.98 3.85 54.09
C PHE A 14 53.47 4.01 53.82
N VAL A 15 52.82 5.03 54.41
CA VAL A 15 51.41 5.34 54.17
C VAL A 15 51.20 5.75 52.71
N ALA A 16 52.05 6.57 52.12
CA ALA A 16 52.01 6.96 50.74
C ALA A 16 52.15 5.79 49.78
N LEU A 17 53.09 4.84 50.05
CA LEU A 17 53.25 3.62 49.30
C LEU A 17 51.97 2.72 49.44
N GLY A 18 51.45 2.53 50.65
CA GLY A 18 50.28 1.73 50.91
C GLY A 18 49.03 2.30 50.23
N SER A 19 48.87 3.63 50.27
CA SER A 19 47.75 4.31 49.57
C SER A 19 47.84 4.19 48.02
N SER A 20 49.04 4.16 47.49
CA SER A 20 49.30 3.95 46.06
C SER A 20 49.00 2.53 45.54
N MET A 21 48.86 1.56 46.47
CA MET A 21 48.56 0.14 46.15
C MET A 21 47.05 -0.12 46.06
N LEU A 22 46.21 0.77 46.57
CA LEU A 22 44.77 0.62 46.60
C LEU A 22 44.13 1.43 45.49
N PHE A 23 43.13 0.86 44.80
CA PHE A 23 42.32 1.55 43.84
C PHE A 23 40.86 1.08 43.93
N VAL A 24 39.93 1.97 43.56
CA VAL A 24 38.49 1.72 43.59
C VAL A 24 37.99 1.62 42.16
N VAL A 25 37.20 0.57 41.90
CA VAL A 25 36.52 0.39 40.60
C VAL A 25 35.04 0.75 40.77
N ASP A 26 34.56 1.70 40.02
CA ASP A 26 33.14 2.08 39.95
C ASP A 26 32.35 1.05 39.13
N GLN A 27 31.05 0.88 39.41
CA GLN A 27 30.14 0.02 38.63
C GLN A 27 30.03 0.43 37.15
N ARG A 28 30.39 1.66 36.83
CA ARG A 28 30.31 2.26 35.48
C ARG A 28 31.57 2.08 34.66
N GLN A 29 32.63 1.47 35.26
CA GLN A 29 33.95 1.40 34.62
C GLN A 29 34.55 -0.01 34.81
N TYR A 30 35.30 -0.42 33.81
CA TYR A 30 36.22 -1.51 33.92
C TYR A 30 37.63 -0.96 34.28
N ALA A 31 38.36 -1.64 35.10
CA ALA A 31 39.72 -1.30 35.38
C ALA A 31 40.67 -2.36 34.76
N VAL A 32 41.59 -1.92 33.93
CA VAL A 32 42.62 -2.79 33.34
C VAL A 32 43.95 -2.45 33.98
N VAL A 33 44.55 -3.47 34.59
CA VAL A 33 45.86 -3.41 35.26
C VAL A 33 46.94 -3.86 34.28
N PHE A 34 47.87 -2.98 34.00
CA PHE A 34 49.02 -3.23 33.14
C PHE A 34 50.26 -3.46 33.99
N ALA A 35 51.07 -4.50 33.64
CA ALA A 35 52.36 -4.74 34.22
C ALA A 35 53.39 -4.74 33.09
N LEU A 36 54.40 -3.86 33.14
CA LEU A 36 55.46 -3.76 32.15
C LEU A 36 54.98 -3.66 30.68
N GLY A 37 53.80 -3.08 30.47
CA GLY A 37 53.20 -2.91 29.14
C GLY A 37 52.24 -4.03 28.70
N GLU A 38 52.15 -5.12 29.48
CA GLU A 38 51.20 -6.20 29.20
C GLU A 38 49.97 -6.14 30.10
N ILE A 39 48.80 -6.58 29.58
CA ILE A 39 47.57 -6.65 30.37
C ILE A 39 47.64 -7.83 31.33
N LYS A 40 47.81 -7.54 32.62
CA LYS A 40 47.88 -8.57 33.66
C LYS A 40 46.48 -9.04 34.06
N GLU A 41 45.59 -8.10 34.35
CA GLU A 41 44.27 -8.39 34.88
C GLU A 41 43.25 -7.37 34.39
N VAL A 42 42.00 -7.85 34.16
CA VAL A 42 40.83 -7.00 33.88
C VAL A 42 39.87 -7.15 35.05
N VAL A 43 39.64 -6.06 35.76
CA VAL A 43 38.77 -6.02 36.92
C VAL A 43 37.42 -5.48 36.49
N ASP A 44 36.39 -6.34 36.51
CA ASP A 44 35.02 -6.06 36.17
C ASP A 44 34.10 -5.82 37.36
N LYS A 45 34.55 -6.27 38.57
CA LYS A 45 33.80 -6.19 39.81
C LYS A 45 34.01 -4.83 40.48
N PRO A 46 32.94 -4.08 40.82
CA PRO A 46 33.10 -2.86 41.56
C PRO A 46 33.58 -3.13 42.99
N GLY A 47 34.39 -2.23 43.52
CA GLY A 47 34.92 -2.33 44.85
C GLY A 47 36.37 -1.88 44.99
N LEU A 48 36.94 -2.18 46.15
CA LEU A 48 38.32 -1.89 46.48
C LEU A 48 39.23 -3.06 46.01
N HIS A 49 40.22 -2.73 45.22
CA HIS A 49 41.19 -3.70 44.68
C HIS A 49 42.62 -3.27 44.96
N PHE A 50 43.53 -4.22 44.86
CA PHE A 50 44.92 -4.04 45.18
C PHE A 50 45.78 -4.14 43.90
N LYS A 51 46.75 -3.22 43.76
CA LYS A 51 47.76 -3.25 42.69
C LYS A 51 49.16 -2.98 43.26
N LEU A 52 50.17 -3.35 42.49
CA LEU A 52 51.55 -2.95 42.83
C LEU A 52 51.75 -1.46 42.53
N PRO A 53 52.59 -0.78 43.32
CA PRO A 53 52.86 0.63 43.13
C PRO A 53 53.54 0.93 41.78
N PRO A 54 53.31 2.09 41.18
CA PRO A 54 54.08 2.52 40.02
C PRO A 54 55.61 2.52 40.33
N PRO A 55 56.49 2.10 39.39
CA PRO A 55 56.27 1.88 37.96
C PRO A 55 55.85 0.48 37.54
N PHE A 56 55.68 -0.47 38.48
CA PHE A 56 55.47 -1.88 38.18
C PHE A 56 54.09 -2.15 37.58
N GLN A 57 53.06 -1.48 38.05
CA GLN A 57 51.71 -1.60 37.52
C GLN A 57 51.06 -0.24 37.29
N ASN A 58 50.51 -0.08 36.09
CA ASN A 58 49.69 1.06 35.70
C ASN A 58 48.25 0.63 35.60
N LEU A 59 47.32 1.59 35.75
CA LEU A 59 45.87 1.38 35.70
C LEU A 59 45.26 2.26 34.64
N GLN A 60 44.36 1.67 33.84
CA GLN A 60 43.54 2.40 32.89
C GLN A 60 42.07 2.02 33.09
N TYR A 61 41.20 3.02 33.12
CA TYR A 61 39.77 2.82 33.22
C TYR A 61 39.10 2.89 31.86
N PHE A 62 38.12 2.02 31.63
CA PHE A 62 37.29 2.01 30.44
C PHE A 62 35.83 2.15 30.86
N ASP A 63 35.05 2.95 30.11
CA ASP A 63 33.62 3.17 30.38
C ASP A 63 32.83 1.90 30.03
N ASN A 64 32.00 1.42 30.97
CA ASN A 64 31.06 0.30 30.78
C ASN A 64 29.65 0.77 30.37
N ARG A 65 29.45 2.08 30.31
CA ARG A 65 28.16 2.66 29.92
C ARG A 65 27.94 2.49 28.42
N ILE A 66 26.68 2.67 28.04
CA ILE A 66 26.30 2.73 26.64
C ILE A 66 26.74 4.08 26.07
N LEU A 67 27.65 4.01 25.12
CA LEU A 67 28.15 5.15 24.36
C LEU A 67 27.29 5.33 23.10
N THR A 68 27.16 6.56 22.64
CA THR A 68 26.40 6.88 21.42
C THR A 68 27.32 7.53 20.41
N ILE A 69 27.34 6.98 19.21
CA ILE A 69 27.92 7.60 18.04
C ILE A 69 26.79 8.27 17.30
N ASP A 70 26.86 9.58 17.15
CA ASP A 70 25.95 10.37 16.37
C ASP A 70 26.66 10.83 15.08
N THR A 71 26.07 10.52 13.94
CA THR A 71 26.63 10.96 12.67
C THR A 71 26.28 12.43 12.49
N ALA A 72 27.25 13.31 12.76
CA ALA A 72 27.06 14.77 12.63
C ALA A 72 26.90 15.20 11.15
N ASP A 73 27.52 14.45 10.25
CA ASP A 73 27.42 14.69 8.81
C ASP A 73 26.31 13.82 8.22
N VAL A 74 25.47 14.46 7.40
CA VAL A 74 24.41 13.77 6.68
C VAL A 74 25.04 12.94 5.57
N ASP A 75 25.16 11.65 5.79
CA ASP A 75 25.70 10.72 4.81
C ASP A 75 24.73 10.55 3.62
N ARG A 76 25.27 10.55 2.41
CA ARG A 76 24.52 10.35 1.17
C ARG A 76 24.65 8.89 0.73
N PHE A 77 23.50 8.27 0.47
CA PHE A 77 23.41 6.88 0.02
C PHE A 77 22.63 6.78 -1.29
N ILE A 78 23.00 5.82 -2.13
CA ILE A 78 22.34 5.57 -3.41
C ILE A 78 21.45 4.33 -3.26
N THR A 79 20.17 4.48 -3.54
CA THR A 79 19.20 3.38 -3.53
C THR A 79 19.25 2.53 -4.81
N SER A 80 18.54 1.40 -4.83
CA SER A 80 18.39 0.56 -6.03
C SER A 80 17.79 1.31 -7.23
N GLU A 81 17.01 2.37 -6.96
CA GLU A 81 16.40 3.25 -7.96
C GLU A 81 17.35 4.35 -8.45
N LYS A 82 18.63 4.33 -8.03
CA LYS A 82 19.65 5.35 -8.32
C LYS A 82 19.28 6.75 -7.80
N LEU A 83 18.48 6.82 -6.76
CA LEU A 83 18.13 8.06 -6.09
C LEU A 83 19.06 8.29 -4.90
N ASN A 84 19.55 9.53 -4.76
CA ASN A 84 20.36 9.95 -3.63
C ASN A 84 19.45 10.27 -2.44
N VAL A 85 19.66 9.56 -1.34
CA VAL A 85 19.00 9.82 -0.06
C VAL A 85 20.02 10.25 0.98
N GLN A 86 19.62 11.18 1.83
CA GLN A 86 20.37 11.62 2.97
C GLN A 86 19.82 10.95 4.21
N ILE A 87 20.69 10.29 4.96
CA ILE A 87 20.26 9.49 6.12
C ILE A 87 21.10 9.88 7.32
N ASP A 88 20.38 10.32 8.38
CA ASP A 88 20.97 10.55 9.69
C ASP A 88 20.77 9.31 10.54
N THR A 89 21.85 8.85 11.15
CA THR A 89 21.83 7.63 11.99
C THR A 89 22.52 7.88 13.33
N PHE A 90 22.16 7.07 14.31
CA PHE A 90 22.93 6.95 15.53
C PHE A 90 23.08 5.49 15.92
N VAL A 91 24.19 5.19 16.55
CA VAL A 91 24.55 3.85 17.03
C VAL A 91 24.79 3.89 18.51
N LYS A 92 24.19 2.97 19.23
CA LYS A 92 24.46 2.71 20.64
C LYS A 92 25.36 1.49 20.76
N TRP A 93 26.48 1.66 21.42
CA TRP A 93 27.46 0.60 21.61
C TRP A 93 28.05 0.65 23.01
N ARG A 94 28.73 -0.39 23.41
CA ARG A 94 29.48 -0.46 24.67
C ARG A 94 30.76 -1.30 24.51
N ILE A 95 31.69 -1.13 25.44
CA ILE A 95 32.87 -1.96 25.53
C ILE A 95 32.46 -3.25 26.23
N ALA A 96 32.52 -4.39 25.51
CA ALA A 96 32.19 -5.71 26.06
C ALA A 96 33.41 -6.45 26.56
N GLU A 97 34.51 -6.38 25.82
CA GLU A 97 35.77 -7.06 26.13
C GLU A 97 36.92 -6.05 26.24
N PRO A 98 37.22 -5.48 27.44
CA PRO A 98 38.24 -4.44 27.61
C PRO A 98 39.64 -4.89 27.19
N ARG A 99 39.99 -6.16 27.34
CA ARG A 99 41.28 -6.70 26.90
C ARG A 99 41.43 -6.56 25.38
N LYS A 100 40.43 -7.01 24.64
CA LYS A 100 40.43 -6.99 23.18
C LYS A 100 40.34 -5.55 22.66
N PHE A 101 39.53 -4.71 23.35
CA PHE A 101 39.41 -3.30 23.05
C PHE A 101 40.74 -2.58 23.13
N PHE A 102 41.51 -2.82 24.19
CA PHE A 102 42.82 -2.21 24.31
C PHE A 102 43.80 -2.70 23.22
N THR A 103 43.84 -3.99 22.95
CA THR A 103 44.78 -4.56 21.94
C THR A 103 44.45 -4.12 20.51
N SER A 104 43.17 -3.85 20.21
CA SER A 104 42.70 -3.53 18.86
C SER A 104 42.73 -2.04 18.55
N VAL A 105 42.39 -1.16 19.52
CA VAL A 105 42.22 0.29 19.34
C VAL A 105 43.06 1.11 20.35
N GLY A 106 43.99 0.46 21.07
CA GLY A 106 44.82 1.13 22.05
C GLY A 106 44.07 1.72 23.25
N GLY A 107 42.82 1.29 23.47
CA GLY A 107 41.94 1.82 24.52
C GLY A 107 41.35 3.18 24.23
N SER A 108 41.41 3.66 22.98
CA SER A 108 40.85 4.95 22.59
C SER A 108 39.42 4.80 22.09
N GLU A 109 38.45 5.39 22.79
CA GLU A 109 37.06 5.42 22.38
C GLU A 109 36.84 6.20 21.06
N LEU A 110 37.69 7.20 20.80
CA LEU A 110 37.63 7.96 19.55
C LEU A 110 37.98 7.08 18.34
N ILE A 111 39.06 6.31 18.42
CA ILE A 111 39.50 5.38 17.36
C ILE A 111 38.44 4.30 17.14
N ALA A 112 37.83 3.79 18.21
CA ALA A 112 36.74 2.84 18.13
C ALA A 112 35.51 3.42 17.45
N SER A 113 35.12 4.65 17.82
CA SER A 113 34.00 5.36 17.22
C SER A 113 34.20 5.58 15.72
N ASP A 114 35.38 6.02 15.31
CA ASP A 114 35.71 6.21 13.90
C ASP A 114 35.67 4.90 13.10
N ARG A 115 36.12 3.81 13.72
CA ARG A 115 36.07 2.49 13.08
C ARG A 115 34.64 1.96 12.95
N LEU A 116 33.82 2.15 13.99
CA LEU A 116 32.40 1.78 13.98
C LEU A 116 31.60 2.65 13.01
N GLN A 117 31.91 3.95 12.88
CA GLN A 117 31.28 4.82 11.87
C GLN A 117 31.56 4.34 10.45
N ARG A 118 32.79 3.94 10.15
CA ARG A 118 33.11 3.38 8.83
C ARG A 118 32.34 2.10 8.57
N SER A 119 32.31 1.16 9.53
CA SER A 119 31.53 -0.08 9.42
C SER A 119 30.03 0.20 9.25
N LEU A 120 29.48 1.19 9.96
CA LEU A 120 28.11 1.66 9.80
C LEU A 120 27.84 2.12 8.36
N ARG A 121 28.70 3.02 7.84
CA ARG A 121 28.56 3.56 6.50
C ARG A 121 28.62 2.48 5.43
N ASP A 122 29.56 1.55 5.54
CA ASP A 122 29.71 0.44 4.61
C ASP A 122 28.51 -0.52 4.67
N SER A 123 28.04 -0.83 5.87
CA SER A 123 26.87 -1.69 6.08
C SER A 123 25.59 -1.05 5.53
N LEU A 124 25.39 0.24 5.79
CA LEU A 124 24.25 1.01 5.26
C LEU A 124 24.30 1.09 3.72
N ASN A 125 25.48 1.41 3.13
CA ASN A 125 25.63 1.45 1.67
C ASN A 125 25.24 0.11 1.03
N ASN A 126 25.70 -1.00 1.58
CA ASN A 126 25.44 -2.33 1.04
C ASN A 126 23.95 -2.72 1.14
N GLU A 127 23.27 -2.33 2.21
CA GLU A 127 21.86 -2.69 2.41
C GLU A 127 20.91 -1.72 1.71
N ILE A 128 21.20 -0.42 1.69
CA ILE A 128 20.38 0.60 1.02
C ILE A 128 20.43 0.44 -0.50
N ALA A 129 21.59 0.07 -1.05
CA ALA A 129 21.73 -0.17 -2.49
C ALA A 129 20.80 -1.29 -3.03
N LYS A 130 20.33 -2.18 -2.16
CA LYS A 130 19.41 -3.28 -2.50
C LYS A 130 17.94 -2.92 -2.34
N LYS A 131 17.62 -1.82 -1.68
CA LYS A 131 16.26 -1.43 -1.29
C LYS A 131 15.79 -0.22 -2.08
N THR A 132 14.45 -0.11 -2.24
CA THR A 132 13.82 1.10 -2.81
C THR A 132 13.71 2.19 -1.74
N VAL A 133 13.50 3.43 -2.17
CA VAL A 133 13.28 4.53 -1.22
C VAL A 133 12.05 4.27 -0.33
N SER A 134 11.00 3.71 -0.88
CA SER A 134 9.78 3.34 -0.15
C SER A 134 10.05 2.30 0.93
N ASP A 135 10.89 1.30 0.66
CA ASP A 135 11.27 0.27 1.63
C ASP A 135 12.06 0.86 2.80
N VAL A 136 12.95 1.82 2.52
CA VAL A 136 13.78 2.50 3.53
C VAL A 136 12.93 3.39 4.45
N ILE A 137 11.92 4.09 3.88
CA ILE A 137 11.09 5.04 4.64
C ILE A 137 10.00 4.33 5.46
N SER A 138 9.30 3.34 4.91
CA SER A 138 8.06 2.85 5.51
C SER A 138 7.93 1.33 5.63
N GLY A 139 8.32 0.57 4.63
CA GLY A 139 7.92 -0.84 4.57
C GLY A 139 8.82 -1.79 5.33
N LYS A 140 10.15 -1.72 5.11
CA LYS A 140 11.14 -2.70 5.57
C LYS A 140 12.28 -2.09 6.37
N ARG A 141 11.98 -0.93 6.99
CA ARG A 141 12.96 -0.17 7.78
C ARG A 141 13.57 -1.00 8.91
N GLN A 142 12.75 -1.74 9.64
CA GLN A 142 13.23 -2.55 10.76
C GLN A 142 14.13 -3.70 10.29
N GLU A 143 13.74 -4.37 9.22
CA GLU A 143 14.52 -5.45 8.60
C GLU A 143 15.90 -4.98 8.14
N LEU A 144 15.96 -3.77 7.54
CA LEU A 144 17.20 -3.13 7.14
C LEU A 144 18.09 -2.85 8.35
N LEU A 145 17.54 -2.25 9.41
CA LEU A 145 18.28 -1.91 10.62
C LEU A 145 18.81 -3.15 11.35
N ASP A 146 18.02 -4.22 11.41
CA ASP A 146 18.43 -5.48 12.00
C ASP A 146 19.59 -6.12 11.22
N ALA A 147 19.54 -6.10 9.90
CA ALA A 147 20.64 -6.59 9.05
C ALA A 147 21.93 -5.78 9.26
N VAL A 148 21.83 -4.45 9.29
CA VAL A 148 22.96 -3.54 9.57
C VAL A 148 23.52 -3.79 10.96
N ARG A 149 22.67 -3.92 11.99
CA ARG A 149 23.08 -4.20 13.36
C ARG A 149 23.84 -5.50 13.48
N VAL A 150 23.38 -6.58 12.85
CA VAL A 150 24.06 -7.88 12.87
C VAL A 150 25.44 -7.77 12.28
N LYS A 151 25.57 -7.16 11.12
CA LYS A 151 26.86 -6.99 10.43
C LYS A 151 27.81 -6.09 11.20
N MET A 152 27.33 -4.96 11.70
CA MET A 152 28.13 -4.09 12.56
C MET A 152 28.60 -4.78 13.85
N ASN A 153 27.73 -5.62 14.44
CA ASN A 153 28.09 -6.34 15.66
C ASN A 153 29.21 -7.39 15.43
N GLU A 154 29.27 -7.99 14.24
CA GLU A 154 30.38 -8.85 13.84
C GLU A 154 31.71 -8.08 13.79
N ASP A 155 31.69 -6.89 13.17
CA ASP A 155 32.85 -6.01 13.10
C ASP A 155 33.24 -5.46 14.49
N ALA A 156 32.26 -5.08 15.31
CA ALA A 156 32.45 -4.58 16.67
C ALA A 156 33.10 -5.63 17.59
N LYS A 157 32.72 -6.89 17.46
CA LYS A 157 33.34 -8.00 18.21
C LYS A 157 34.82 -8.16 17.94
N GLN A 158 35.30 -7.78 16.75
CA GLN A 158 36.73 -7.82 16.43
C GLN A 158 37.52 -6.80 17.23
N ILE A 159 36.90 -5.71 17.65
CA ILE A 159 37.53 -4.67 18.47
C ILE A 159 37.13 -4.76 19.96
N GLY A 160 36.42 -5.79 20.38
CA GLY A 160 35.97 -5.95 21.76
C GLY A 160 34.80 -5.05 22.16
N ALA A 161 34.08 -4.53 21.19
CA ALA A 161 32.87 -3.74 21.39
C ALA A 161 31.61 -4.56 21.04
N GLU A 162 30.45 -4.09 21.52
CA GLU A 162 29.14 -4.66 21.21
C GLU A 162 28.20 -3.56 20.75
N VAL A 163 27.58 -3.75 19.60
CA VAL A 163 26.55 -2.84 19.10
C VAL A 163 25.20 -3.26 19.66
N ILE A 164 24.60 -2.38 20.47
CA ILE A 164 23.33 -2.63 21.14
C ILE A 164 22.17 -2.29 20.21
N ASP A 165 22.21 -1.11 19.59
CA ASP A 165 21.12 -0.62 18.78
C ASP A 165 21.63 0.31 17.65
N VAL A 166 20.97 0.23 16.50
CA VAL A 166 21.21 1.11 15.35
C VAL A 166 19.88 1.70 14.94
N ARG A 167 19.79 3.04 14.83
CA ARG A 167 18.55 3.71 14.45
C ARG A 167 18.79 4.81 13.45
N LEU A 168 17.80 4.96 12.55
CA LEU A 168 17.71 6.10 11.66
C LEU A 168 16.96 7.23 12.38
N LYS A 169 17.56 8.43 12.40
CA LYS A 169 16.91 9.65 12.90
C LYS A 169 16.00 10.24 11.83
N ARG A 170 16.55 10.42 10.63
CA ARG A 170 15.89 11.07 9.52
C ARG A 170 16.35 10.47 8.20
N VAL A 171 15.43 10.42 7.25
CA VAL A 171 15.70 10.02 5.86
C VAL A 171 15.06 11.07 4.97
N ASP A 172 15.90 11.80 4.23
CA ASP A 172 15.46 12.83 3.31
C ASP A 172 16.03 12.59 1.90
N PHE A 173 15.38 13.15 0.90
CA PHE A 173 15.99 13.23 -0.42
C PHE A 173 17.08 14.29 -0.44
N ALA A 174 18.13 14.06 -1.22
CA ALA A 174 19.09 15.10 -1.49
C ALA A 174 18.38 16.31 -2.14
N PRO A 175 18.67 17.56 -1.70
CA PRO A 175 17.93 18.74 -2.15
C PRO A 175 17.88 18.88 -3.67
N GLU A 176 18.93 18.46 -4.36
CA GLU A 176 19.08 18.60 -5.81
C GLU A 176 18.11 17.69 -6.61
N VAL A 177 17.60 16.66 -5.99
CA VAL A 177 16.71 15.67 -6.66
C VAL A 177 15.29 15.70 -6.12
N SER A 178 15.07 16.35 -4.98
CA SER A 178 13.79 16.34 -4.26
C SER A 178 12.64 16.82 -5.16
N GLU A 179 12.77 17.97 -5.82
CA GLU A 179 11.73 18.54 -6.67
C GLU A 179 11.39 17.62 -7.86
N ARG A 180 12.41 17.09 -8.55
CA ARG A 180 12.20 16.16 -9.67
C ARG A 180 11.53 14.85 -9.26
N VAL A 181 11.84 14.37 -8.06
CA VAL A 181 11.21 13.15 -7.51
C VAL A 181 9.75 13.41 -7.18
N PHE A 182 9.42 14.55 -6.56
CA PHE A 182 8.05 14.93 -6.27
C PHE A 182 7.21 15.09 -7.54
N ASP A 183 7.74 15.77 -8.56
CA ASP A 183 7.08 15.94 -9.86
C ASP A 183 6.83 14.59 -10.56
N ARG A 184 7.82 13.71 -10.53
CA ARG A 184 7.67 12.36 -11.07
C ARG A 184 6.63 11.55 -10.31
N MET A 185 6.65 11.58 -8.97
CA MET A 185 5.64 10.90 -8.13
C MET A 185 4.24 11.45 -8.39
N GLN A 186 4.09 12.77 -8.51
CA GLN A 186 2.82 13.42 -8.83
C GLN A 186 2.30 12.99 -10.20
N SER A 187 3.18 13.00 -11.20
CA SER A 187 2.84 12.57 -12.57
C SER A 187 2.42 11.10 -12.61
N GLU A 188 3.15 10.24 -11.93
CA GLU A 188 2.82 8.81 -11.83
C GLU A 188 1.49 8.58 -11.11
N ARG A 189 1.22 9.31 -10.01
CA ARG A 189 -0.07 9.25 -9.31
C ARG A 189 -1.22 9.72 -10.20
N LYS A 190 -1.03 10.79 -10.98
CA LYS A 190 -2.00 11.27 -11.97
C LYS A 190 -2.25 10.23 -13.06
N ARG A 191 -1.18 9.59 -13.58
CA ARG A 191 -1.28 8.54 -14.59
C ARG A 191 -2.12 7.37 -14.08
N VAL A 192 -1.79 6.83 -12.90
CA VAL A 192 -2.53 5.72 -12.28
C VAL A 192 -4.00 6.09 -12.02
N ALA A 193 -4.25 7.32 -11.54
CA ALA A 193 -5.62 7.79 -11.32
C ALA A 193 -6.42 7.90 -12.62
N ASN A 194 -5.80 8.39 -13.70
CA ASN A 194 -6.45 8.48 -15.01
C ASN A 194 -6.72 7.10 -15.60
N GLU A 195 -5.76 6.17 -15.48
CA GLU A 195 -5.92 4.78 -15.90
C GLU A 195 -7.10 4.10 -15.18
N ARG A 196 -7.20 4.28 -13.86
CA ARG A 196 -8.31 3.73 -13.06
C ARG A 196 -9.66 4.35 -13.47
N ARG A 197 -9.71 5.67 -13.72
CA ARG A 197 -10.91 6.34 -14.20
C ARG A 197 -11.33 5.85 -15.58
N ALA A 198 -10.37 5.72 -16.50
CA ALA A 198 -10.64 5.23 -17.86
C ALA A 198 -11.16 3.79 -17.85
N THR A 199 -10.54 2.91 -17.06
CA THR A 199 -11.01 1.53 -16.87
C THR A 199 -12.40 1.49 -16.27
N GLY A 200 -12.68 2.30 -15.24
CA GLY A 200 -14.02 2.39 -14.64
C GLY A 200 -15.08 2.94 -15.59
N ALA A 201 -14.74 3.92 -16.42
CA ALA A 201 -15.64 4.45 -17.46
C ALA A 201 -15.95 3.40 -18.52
N ALA A 202 -14.94 2.68 -19.02
CA ALA A 202 -15.12 1.62 -20.01
C ALA A 202 -15.99 0.47 -19.47
N GLU A 203 -15.76 0.04 -18.22
CA GLU A 203 -16.58 -1.00 -17.60
C GLU A 203 -18.03 -0.53 -17.36
N SER A 204 -18.22 0.71 -16.93
CA SER A 204 -19.56 1.31 -16.78
C SER A 204 -20.31 1.35 -18.12
N GLU A 205 -19.66 1.74 -19.21
CA GLU A 205 -20.26 1.77 -20.55
C GLU A 205 -20.64 0.37 -21.03
N LYS A 206 -19.77 -0.60 -20.80
CA LYS A 206 -20.04 -2.00 -21.12
C LYS A 206 -21.26 -2.53 -20.36
N ILE A 207 -21.37 -2.25 -19.06
CA ILE A 207 -22.51 -2.67 -18.25
C ILE A 207 -23.80 -2.02 -18.76
N ARG A 208 -23.76 -0.71 -19.10
CA ARG A 208 -24.91 -0.01 -19.65
C ARG A 208 -25.36 -0.58 -20.98
N ALA A 209 -24.42 -0.76 -21.91
CA ALA A 209 -24.72 -1.32 -23.23
C ALA A 209 -25.31 -2.74 -23.13
N ASP A 210 -24.82 -3.55 -22.19
CA ASP A 210 -25.34 -4.90 -21.98
C ASP A 210 -26.75 -4.87 -21.38
N ALA A 211 -27.01 -3.96 -20.43
CA ALA A 211 -28.34 -3.77 -19.85
C ALA A 211 -29.35 -3.25 -20.89
N ASP A 212 -28.95 -2.27 -21.71
CA ASP A 212 -29.79 -1.76 -22.80
C ASP A 212 -30.11 -2.85 -23.82
N ARG A 213 -29.13 -3.65 -24.21
CA ARG A 213 -29.34 -4.79 -25.09
C ARG A 213 -30.31 -5.81 -24.49
N GLN A 214 -30.17 -6.14 -23.19
CA GLN A 214 -31.08 -7.06 -22.50
C GLN A 214 -32.49 -6.49 -22.44
N ARG A 215 -32.64 -5.20 -22.14
CA ARG A 215 -33.93 -4.50 -22.15
C ARG A 215 -34.60 -4.58 -23.53
N ASP A 216 -33.87 -4.30 -24.59
CA ASP A 216 -34.41 -4.30 -25.95
C ASP A 216 -34.82 -5.71 -26.39
N VAL A 217 -34.04 -6.73 -26.04
CA VAL A 217 -34.41 -8.13 -26.27
C VAL A 217 -35.71 -8.49 -25.52
N LEU A 218 -35.81 -8.14 -24.24
CA LEU A 218 -36.98 -8.42 -23.42
C LEU A 218 -38.23 -7.73 -23.97
N ILE A 219 -38.13 -6.47 -24.39
CA ILE A 219 -39.25 -5.73 -25.01
C ILE A 219 -39.68 -6.39 -26.33
N ALA A 220 -38.71 -6.75 -27.17
CA ALA A 220 -39.00 -7.42 -28.45
C ALA A 220 -39.66 -8.80 -28.25
N GLU A 221 -39.22 -9.56 -27.28
CA GLU A 221 -39.87 -10.84 -26.91
C GLU A 221 -41.27 -10.67 -26.39
N ALA A 222 -41.47 -9.71 -25.46
CA ALA A 222 -42.80 -9.40 -24.95
C ALA A 222 -43.77 -8.91 -26.07
N TYR A 223 -43.26 -8.06 -27.00
CA TYR A 223 -44.05 -7.62 -28.16
C TYR A 223 -44.40 -8.76 -29.07
N ARG A 224 -43.45 -9.65 -29.40
CA ARG A 224 -43.68 -10.88 -30.17
C ARG A 224 -44.78 -11.76 -29.55
N ASP A 225 -44.69 -11.98 -28.24
CA ASP A 225 -45.65 -12.84 -27.54
C ASP A 225 -47.02 -12.19 -27.48
N ALA A 226 -47.10 -10.84 -27.27
CA ALA A 226 -48.34 -10.13 -27.33
C ALA A 226 -49.00 -10.20 -28.73
N GLN A 227 -48.21 -10.06 -29.80
CA GLN A 227 -48.72 -10.18 -31.17
C GLN A 227 -49.20 -11.60 -31.49
N ARG A 228 -48.47 -12.64 -30.97
CA ARG A 228 -48.88 -14.01 -31.13
C ARG A 228 -50.22 -14.28 -30.43
N VAL A 229 -50.38 -13.87 -29.18
CA VAL A 229 -51.63 -14.05 -28.42
C VAL A 229 -52.77 -13.28 -29.10
N LYS A 230 -52.54 -12.05 -29.57
CA LYS A 230 -53.51 -11.29 -30.34
C LYS A 230 -53.89 -11.99 -31.62
N GLY A 231 -52.92 -12.46 -32.41
CA GLY A 231 -53.17 -13.22 -33.64
C GLY A 231 -53.95 -14.51 -33.43
N GLU A 232 -53.63 -15.25 -32.36
CA GLU A 232 -54.41 -16.45 -31.97
C GLU A 232 -55.86 -16.10 -31.57
N GLY A 233 -56.04 -14.97 -30.84
CA GLY A 233 -57.35 -14.47 -30.48
C GLY A 233 -58.16 -14.06 -31.71
N ASP A 234 -57.54 -13.27 -32.62
CA ASP A 234 -58.17 -12.84 -33.87
C ASP A 234 -58.53 -14.06 -34.76
N ALA A 235 -57.63 -15.04 -34.85
CA ALA A 235 -57.90 -16.26 -35.61
C ALA A 235 -59.06 -17.07 -35.03
N ARG A 236 -59.14 -17.21 -33.68
CA ARG A 236 -60.28 -17.89 -33.03
C ARG A 236 -61.58 -17.13 -33.24
N ALA A 237 -61.55 -15.80 -33.09
CA ALA A 237 -62.72 -14.99 -33.37
C ALA A 237 -63.19 -15.14 -34.82
N ALA A 238 -62.28 -15.05 -35.80
CA ALA A 238 -62.59 -15.25 -37.21
C ALA A 238 -63.17 -16.63 -37.49
N ALA A 239 -62.64 -17.68 -36.87
CA ALA A 239 -63.15 -19.03 -37.03
C ALA A 239 -64.56 -19.16 -36.45
N LEU A 240 -64.85 -18.63 -35.27
CA LEU A 240 -66.18 -18.62 -34.66
C LEU A 240 -67.19 -17.81 -35.51
N PHE A 241 -66.78 -16.67 -36.01
CA PHE A 241 -67.63 -15.86 -36.93
C PHE A 241 -67.90 -16.61 -38.24
N ALA A 242 -66.88 -17.27 -38.83
CA ALA A 242 -67.06 -18.04 -40.05
C ALA A 242 -68.02 -19.23 -39.85
N GLU A 243 -67.92 -19.92 -38.72
CA GLU A 243 -68.82 -21.03 -38.36
C GLU A 243 -70.25 -20.52 -38.17
N ALA A 244 -70.44 -19.46 -37.36
CA ALA A 244 -71.75 -18.90 -37.05
C ALA A 244 -72.43 -18.30 -38.31
N PHE A 245 -71.67 -17.58 -39.13
CA PHE A 245 -72.22 -16.97 -40.37
C PHE A 245 -72.39 -17.99 -41.50
N GLY A 246 -71.65 -19.10 -41.45
CA GLY A 246 -71.81 -20.19 -42.40
C GLY A 246 -73.20 -20.89 -42.30
N GLN A 247 -73.82 -20.83 -41.12
CA GLN A 247 -75.15 -21.41 -40.89
C GLN A 247 -76.27 -20.62 -41.63
N ASN A 248 -76.12 -19.30 -41.80
CA ASN A 248 -77.05 -18.50 -42.56
C ASN A 248 -76.36 -17.36 -43.34
N PRO A 249 -75.93 -17.61 -44.60
CA PRO A 249 -75.17 -16.64 -45.40
C PRO A 249 -75.91 -15.35 -45.71
N GLU A 250 -77.23 -15.43 -45.79
CA GLU A 250 -78.06 -14.25 -46.09
C GLU A 250 -78.05 -13.30 -44.87
N PHE A 251 -78.28 -13.80 -43.70
CA PHE A 251 -78.17 -13.05 -42.45
C PHE A 251 -76.78 -12.48 -42.26
N ALA A 252 -75.72 -13.25 -42.55
CA ALA A 252 -74.34 -12.78 -42.48
C ALA A 252 -74.04 -11.62 -43.39
N SER A 253 -74.55 -11.64 -44.61
CA SER A 253 -74.41 -10.50 -45.56
C SER A 253 -75.19 -9.27 -45.12
N PHE A 254 -76.38 -9.47 -44.58
CA PHE A 254 -77.21 -8.39 -43.99
C PHE A 254 -76.46 -7.75 -42.78
N TYR A 255 -76.05 -8.53 -41.85
CA TYR A 255 -75.33 -8.03 -40.65
C TYR A 255 -74.06 -7.25 -41.03
N ARG A 256 -73.24 -7.77 -41.92
CA ARG A 256 -72.04 -7.10 -42.43
C ARG A 256 -72.34 -5.76 -43.14
N SER A 257 -73.43 -5.72 -43.89
CA SER A 257 -73.85 -4.48 -44.51
C SER A 257 -74.27 -3.44 -43.48
N LEU A 258 -75.01 -3.82 -42.43
CA LEU A 258 -75.33 -2.93 -41.31
C LEU A 258 -74.13 -2.39 -40.58
N GLU A 259 -73.12 -3.27 -40.33
CA GLU A 259 -71.88 -2.88 -39.70
C GLU A 259 -71.05 -1.92 -40.57
N ALA A 260 -71.00 -2.17 -41.87
CA ALA A 260 -70.39 -1.23 -42.85
C ALA A 260 -71.07 0.10 -42.88
N TYR A 261 -72.45 0.13 -42.86
CA TYR A 261 -73.22 1.34 -42.79
C TYR A 261 -72.92 2.14 -41.52
N ARG A 262 -72.90 1.48 -40.37
CA ARG A 262 -72.60 2.07 -39.08
C ARG A 262 -71.14 2.64 -39.02
N ALA A 263 -70.21 1.99 -39.68
CA ALA A 263 -68.82 2.44 -39.78
C ALA A 263 -68.66 3.64 -40.71
N SER A 264 -69.39 3.62 -41.85
CA SER A 264 -69.35 4.69 -42.87
C SER A 264 -70.01 5.95 -42.45
N PHE A 265 -71.08 5.90 -41.60
CA PHE A 265 -71.83 7.07 -41.16
C PHE A 265 -71.50 7.57 -39.76
N ARG A 266 -70.27 7.36 -39.30
CA ARG A 266 -69.82 7.84 -37.97
C ARG A 266 -69.49 9.33 -37.90
N GLY A 267 -69.10 9.96 -39.02
CA GLY A 267 -68.70 11.35 -39.06
C GLY A 267 -69.82 12.28 -39.49
N ARG A 268 -70.06 13.41 -38.79
CA ARG A 268 -71.05 14.43 -39.18
C ARG A 268 -70.54 15.36 -40.27
N SER A 269 -69.26 15.28 -40.62
CA SER A 269 -68.60 16.19 -41.57
C SER A 269 -68.26 15.58 -42.93
N ASP A 270 -68.50 14.26 -43.08
CA ASP A 270 -68.07 13.54 -44.28
C ASP A 270 -69.15 13.69 -45.38
N VAL A 271 -68.74 14.12 -46.52
CA VAL A 271 -69.63 14.18 -47.74
C VAL A 271 -69.38 12.90 -48.52
N LEU A 272 -70.35 12.01 -48.47
CA LEU A 272 -70.31 10.79 -49.26
C LEU A 272 -71.10 11.01 -50.60
N VAL A 273 -70.41 10.83 -51.69
CA VAL A 273 -71.02 10.72 -53.01
C VAL A 273 -71.26 9.26 -53.34
N LEU A 274 -72.53 8.88 -53.33
CA LEU A 274 -72.87 7.47 -53.42
C LEU A 274 -73.89 7.29 -54.58
N ASP A 275 -73.71 6.17 -55.33
CA ASP A 275 -74.75 5.69 -56.26
C ASP A 275 -75.84 4.89 -55.48
N PRO A 276 -77.07 5.36 -55.45
CA PRO A 276 -78.12 4.66 -54.74
C PRO A 276 -78.42 3.25 -55.23
N ASN A 277 -77.95 2.92 -56.43
CA ASN A 277 -78.17 1.59 -57.06
C ASN A 277 -77.00 0.59 -56.79
N SER A 278 -75.96 1.02 -56.07
CA SER A 278 -74.86 0.11 -55.72
C SER A 278 -75.32 -1.01 -54.81
N ASP A 279 -74.64 -2.13 -54.91
CA ASP A 279 -74.85 -3.29 -54.04
C ASP A 279 -74.65 -3.01 -52.53
N PHE A 280 -73.89 -1.92 -52.24
CA PHE A 280 -73.70 -1.42 -50.87
C PHE A 280 -75.03 -1.04 -50.21
N PHE A 281 -75.99 -0.45 -50.91
CA PHE A 281 -77.32 -0.05 -50.37
C PHE A 281 -78.43 -1.09 -50.60
N ARG A 282 -78.08 -2.30 -50.99
CA ARG A 282 -79.04 -3.39 -51.26
C ARG A 282 -80.04 -3.59 -50.14
N TYR A 283 -79.57 -3.73 -48.90
CA TYR A 283 -80.37 -3.94 -47.69
C TYR A 283 -81.01 -2.65 -47.14
N PHE A 284 -80.55 -1.47 -47.55
CA PHE A 284 -81.18 -0.20 -47.18
C PHE A 284 -82.44 0.06 -47.98
N ARG A 285 -82.49 -0.41 -49.21
CA ARG A 285 -83.68 -0.33 -50.07
C ARG A 285 -84.70 -1.43 -49.80
N ALA A 286 -84.31 -2.61 -49.48
CA ALA A 286 -85.23 -3.70 -49.22
C ALA A 286 -84.75 -4.49 -47.98
N PRO A 287 -85.25 -4.21 -46.76
CA PRO A 287 -84.82 -4.84 -45.52
C PRO A 287 -85.01 -6.38 -45.46
N GLY A 288 -85.80 -6.93 -46.33
CA GLY A 288 -86.09 -8.38 -46.40
C GLY A 288 -85.24 -9.16 -47.39
N GLY A 289 -84.16 -8.60 -48.01
CA GLY A 289 -83.22 -9.30 -48.88
C GLY A 289 -83.84 -9.95 -50.16
N ALA A 290 -85.13 -9.94 -50.34
CA ALA A 290 -85.76 -10.51 -51.50
C ALA A 290 -85.57 -9.62 -52.71
N GLY A 291 -84.42 -9.63 -53.32
CA GLY A 291 -84.18 -9.09 -54.66
C GLY A 291 -84.99 -9.89 -55.65
N GLY A 292 -85.86 -9.21 -56.23
CA GLY A 292 -86.64 -9.80 -57.31
C GLY A 292 -85.79 -10.51 -58.33
N ALA A 293 -86.01 -11.78 -58.44
CA ALA A 293 -85.62 -12.53 -59.63
C ALA A 293 -86.32 -11.85 -60.81
N ALA A 294 -85.59 -11.05 -61.58
CA ALA A 294 -86.03 -10.58 -62.88
C ALA A 294 -86.35 -11.78 -63.73
N ARG A 295 -87.62 -11.94 -63.88
CA ARG A 295 -88.17 -12.92 -64.84
C ARG A 295 -87.92 -12.33 -66.23
N ASN A 296 -87.09 -12.96 -66.98
CA ASN A 296 -86.82 -12.67 -68.35
C ASN A 296 -87.84 -13.23 -69.30
N ARG A 297 -88.17 -12.40 -70.16
CA ARG A 297 -88.37 -12.80 -71.52
C ARG A 297 -87.35 -12.19 -72.42
#